data_e18a1e13403862a7b23fb47f85c6038c
#
_entry.id   e18a1e13403862a7b23fb47f85c6038c
#
_cell.length_a   1.000
_cell.length_b   1.000
_cell.length_c   1.000
_cell.angle_alpha   90.00
_cell.angle_beta   90.00
_cell.angle_gamma   90.00
#
_symmetry.space_group_name_H-M   'P 1'
#
loop_
_entity.id
_entity.type
_entity.pdbx_description
1 polymer ?
#
loop_
_entity_poly.entity_id
_entity_poly.type
_entity_poly.pdbx_seq_one_letter_code
_entity_poly.pdbx_strand_id
1 'polypeptide(L)' 'MQFSEFFHDVMITVHANIRDLREKQAFADPEEQSYLEGRLFSYQEILEIFRMSAKETGIEPKKLGL' A
#
# COMPACT_ATOMS: atom_id res chain seq x y z
N MET A 1 -0.96 -15.94 17.17
CA MET A 1 -1.15 -14.65 16.48
C MET A 1 -2.49 -14.65 15.75
N GLN A 2 -3.28 -13.63 15.95
CA GLN A 2 -4.54 -13.50 15.24
C GLN A 2 -4.30 -12.94 13.84
N PHE A 3 -5.23 -13.24 12.94
CA PHE A 3 -5.13 -12.77 11.55
C PHE A 3 -5.03 -11.24 11.47
N SER A 4 -5.80 -10.52 12.28
CA SER A 4 -5.77 -9.05 12.29
C SER A 4 -4.41 -8.49 12.65
N GLU A 5 -3.71 -9.12 13.60
CA GLU A 5 -2.35 -8.69 13.96
C GLU A 5 -1.36 -8.95 12.83
N PHE A 6 -1.47 -10.10 12.21
CA PHE A 6 -0.65 -10.45 11.05
C PHE A 6 -0.89 -9.44 9.92
N PHE A 7 -2.15 -9.14 9.65
CA PHE A 7 -2.51 -8.24 8.56
C PHE A 7 -1.99 -6.81 8.83
N HIS A 8 -2.16 -6.34 10.07
CA HIS A 8 -1.64 -5.02 10.45
C HIS A 8 -0.12 -4.94 10.29
N ASP A 9 0.57 -5.98 10.67
CA ASP A 9 2.02 -6.04 10.53
C ASP A 9 2.44 -5.92 9.05
N VAL A 10 1.77 -6.65 8.18
CA VAL A 10 2.00 -6.56 6.74
C VAL A 10 1.73 -5.13 6.24
N MET A 11 0.65 -4.52 6.69
CA MET A 11 0.27 -3.18 6.24
C MET A 11 1.26 -2.11 6.69
N ILE A 12 1.87 -2.28 7.85
CA ILE A 12 2.93 -1.36 8.31
C ILE A 12 4.06 -1.35 7.30
N THR A 13 4.50 -2.53 6.85
CA THR A 13 5.57 -2.65 5.86
C THR A 13 5.15 -2.09 4.50
N VAL A 14 3.93 -2.39 4.06
CA VAL A 14 3.41 -1.87 2.79
C VAL A 14 3.41 -0.35 2.79
N HIS A 15 2.88 0.27 3.85
CA HIS A 15 2.84 1.73 3.93
C HIS A 15 4.24 2.34 4.04
N ALA A 16 5.15 1.67 4.73
CA ALA A 16 6.54 2.12 4.81
C ALA A 16 7.20 2.11 3.44
N ASN A 17 6.95 1.07 2.64
CA ASN A 17 7.48 0.98 1.28
C ASN A 17 6.92 2.07 0.37
N ILE A 18 5.62 2.36 0.49
CA ILE A 18 5.00 3.44 -0.28
C ILE A 18 5.63 4.78 0.07
N ARG A 19 5.81 5.05 1.36
CA ARG A 19 6.45 6.27 1.83
C ARG A 19 7.87 6.42 1.28
N ASP A 20 8.63 5.33 1.31
CA ASP A 20 9.99 5.30 0.81
C ASP A 20 10.04 5.62 -0.70
N LEU A 21 9.12 5.04 -1.47
CA LEU A 21 9.03 5.32 -2.90
C LEU A 21 8.70 6.78 -3.18
N ARG A 22 7.80 7.37 -2.39
CA ARG A 22 7.43 8.78 -2.54
C ARG A 22 8.60 9.71 -2.23
N GLU A 23 9.38 9.37 -1.21
CA GLU A 23 10.57 10.14 -0.86
C GLU A 23 11.60 10.08 -1.99
N LYS A 24 11.80 8.92 -2.58
CA LYS A 24 12.71 8.75 -3.71
C LYS A 24 12.26 9.56 -4.93
N GLN A 25 10.96 9.67 -5.15
CA GLN A 25 10.42 10.45 -6.27
C GLN A 25 10.86 11.92 -6.22
N ALA A 26 11.01 12.47 -5.02
CA ALA A 26 11.38 13.87 -4.86
C ALA A 26 12.76 14.21 -5.46
N PHE A 27 13.62 13.20 -5.60
CA PHE A 27 15.00 13.39 -6.06
C PHE A 27 15.33 12.58 -7.31
N ALA A 28 14.34 11.90 -7.88
CA ALA A 28 14.56 11.01 -9.00
C ALA A 28 14.68 11.77 -10.32
N ASP A 29 15.49 11.25 -11.23
CA ASP A 29 15.52 11.76 -12.60
C ASP A 29 14.29 11.23 -13.38
N PRO A 30 14.05 11.74 -14.62
CA PRO A 30 12.83 11.35 -15.36
C PRO A 30 12.67 9.85 -15.59
N GLU A 31 13.75 9.11 -15.81
CA GLU A 31 13.67 7.66 -16.02
C GLU A 31 13.30 6.94 -14.73
N GLU A 32 13.90 7.35 -13.61
CA GLU A 32 13.58 6.81 -12.31
C GLU A 32 12.16 7.17 -11.90
N GLN A 33 11.67 8.38 -12.26
CA GLN A 33 10.30 8.80 -11.99
C GLN A 33 9.29 7.81 -12.55
N SER A 34 9.46 7.43 -13.82
CA SER A 34 8.55 6.48 -14.48
C SER A 34 8.52 5.14 -13.76
N TYR A 35 9.70 4.65 -13.37
CA TYR A 35 9.81 3.38 -12.65
C TYR A 35 9.11 3.46 -11.28
N LEU A 36 9.37 4.54 -10.54
CA LEU A 36 8.77 4.72 -9.22
C LEU A 36 7.26 4.90 -9.29
N GLU A 37 6.78 5.62 -10.28
CA GLU A 37 5.34 5.78 -10.51
C GLU A 37 4.67 4.44 -10.76
N GLY A 38 5.30 3.58 -11.57
CA GLY A 38 4.78 2.24 -11.84
C GLY A 38 4.69 1.39 -10.58
N ARG A 39 5.71 1.46 -9.74
CA ARG A 39 5.71 0.73 -8.47
C ARG A 39 4.62 1.24 -7.52
N LEU A 40 4.49 2.56 -7.41
CA LEU A 40 3.45 3.16 -6.58
C LEU A 40 2.07 2.79 -7.09
N PHE A 41 1.88 2.81 -8.40
CA PHE A 41 0.61 2.42 -9.01
C PHE A 41 0.24 0.98 -8.64
N SER A 42 1.20 0.06 -8.69
CA SER A 42 0.96 -1.34 -8.32
C SER A 42 0.54 -1.49 -6.87
N TYR A 43 1.18 -0.76 -5.95
CA TYR A 43 0.76 -0.76 -4.56
C TYR A 43 -0.67 -0.24 -4.40
N GLN A 44 -1.01 0.84 -5.10
CA GLN A 44 -2.37 1.40 -5.02
C GLN A 44 -3.41 0.45 -5.58
N GLU A 45 -3.11 -0.27 -6.64
CA GLU A 45 -4.03 -1.28 -7.18
C GLU A 45 -4.30 -2.38 -6.16
N ILE A 46 -3.26 -2.88 -5.52
CA ILE A 46 -3.39 -3.94 -4.51
C ILE A 46 -4.19 -3.45 -3.31
N LEU A 47 -3.88 -2.24 -2.83
CA LEU A 47 -4.62 -1.66 -1.70
C LEU A 47 -6.10 -1.49 -2.04
N GLU A 48 -6.42 -1.12 -3.27
CA GLU A 48 -7.81 -0.99 -3.70
C GLU A 48 -8.53 -2.32 -3.71
N ILE A 49 -7.84 -3.40 -4.13
CA ILE A 49 -8.40 -4.75 -4.07
C ILE A 49 -8.74 -5.11 -2.62
N PHE A 50 -7.84 -4.84 -1.69
CA PHE A 50 -8.10 -5.11 -0.27
C PHE A 50 -9.28 -4.31 0.25
N ARG A 51 -9.37 -3.02 -0.12
CA ARG A 51 -10.48 -2.16 0.32
C ARG A 51 -11.82 -2.67 -0.21
N MET A 52 -11.87 -3.05 -1.46
CA MET A 52 -13.09 -3.58 -2.08
C MET A 52 -13.51 -4.88 -1.41
N SER A 53 -12.57 -5.79 -1.20
CA SER A 53 -12.86 -7.06 -0.55
C SER A 53 -13.32 -6.86 0.89
N ALA A 54 -12.71 -5.92 1.61
CA ALA A 54 -13.12 -5.61 2.97
C ALA A 54 -14.58 -5.14 3.00
N LYS A 55 -14.95 -4.23 2.10
CA LYS A 55 -16.32 -3.72 2.01
C LYS A 55 -17.31 -4.83 1.68
N GLU A 56 -16.98 -5.70 0.76
CA GLU A 56 -17.84 -6.82 0.37
C GLU A 56 -18.08 -7.79 1.52
N THR A 57 -17.10 -7.95 2.40
CA THR A 57 -17.21 -8.85 3.54
C THR A 57 -17.70 -8.14 4.81
N GLY A 58 -18.05 -6.86 4.71
CA GLY A 58 -18.58 -6.10 5.83
C GLY A 58 -17.54 -5.62 6.84
N ILE A 59 -16.28 -5.57 6.43
CA ILE A 59 -15.20 -5.11 7.31
C ILE A 59 -14.85 -3.67 6.92
N GLU A 60 -14.76 -2.77 7.91
CA GLU A 60 -14.31 -1.42 7.65
C GLU A 60 -12.82 -1.41 7.29
N PRO A 61 -12.45 -0.90 6.11
CA PRO A 61 -11.04 -0.87 5.71
C PRO A 61 -10.11 -0.22 6.71
N LYS A 62 -10.55 0.82 7.39
CA LYS A 62 -9.73 1.53 8.38
C LYS A 62 -9.29 0.63 9.52
N LYS A 63 -10.10 -0.34 9.89
CA LYS A 63 -9.76 -1.28 10.98
C LYS A 63 -8.64 -2.23 10.59
N LEU A 64 -8.38 -2.39 9.30
CA LEU A 64 -7.32 -3.24 8.77
C LEU A 64 -6.06 -2.47 8.41
N GLY A 65 -6.02 -1.14 8.64
CA GLY A 65 -4.87 -0.33 8.25
C GLY A 65 -4.83 0.01 6.77
N LEU A 66 -5.96 -0.06 6.12
CA LEU A 66 -6.06 0.23 4.68
C LEU A 66 -6.39 1.69 4.37
#